data_f4020e5ac082b450910c563586baff81
#
_entry.id   f4020e5ac082b450910c563586baff81
#
_cell.length_a   1.000
_cell.length_b   1.000
_cell.length_c   1.000
_cell.angle_alpha   90.00
_cell.angle_beta   90.00
_cell.angle_gamma   90.00
#
_symmetry.space_group_name_H-M   'P 1'
#
loop_
_entity.id
_entity.type
_entity.pdbx_description
1 polymer ?
#
loop_
_entity_poly.entity_id
_entity_poly.type
_entity_poly.pdbx_seq_one_letter_code
_entity_poly.pdbx_strand_id
1 'polypeptide(L)'
;MSESYDVVVVGGGLLGCLTAWMAARDGARVLLVDKDQVNQHASGQNAGSLHFQLEYRMVEAGEEAARVAAEAMPLHLDAAAMWARLEDEIGESLGVRQTGGLMVAENADQVGMLEFKAELERSWGLDVRTLDRSELDTVAPYLSRDIVAANLSALEGKADARIAAPAVARAAVAAGAAVCARTRLTGASHTPTGWDVTLRETDRTGEVRTRTVRTAAVVIAAGVWTTELGQVFGAGLPTVPLALTMTVTSKVPAFIPHLVQHAGARLSLKQSLDKTVLIGGGWPARLMRDADGAPEFDRKHQLIPRSIAGNARAAVNAVPSLERVPAVRSWVGTTTVAPDQLPLVGAVKGAPGVFVATGGSAFTLGPSFARVLTGLLAGRSPDIDLAPYDPARFTEGSTP
;
A
#
# COMPACT_ATOMS: atom_id res chain seq x y z
N MET A 1 -23.50 -30.28 2.23
CA MET A 1 -24.00 -28.89 2.14
C MET A 1 -22.84 -28.04 1.69
N SER A 2 -23.01 -27.19 0.67
CA SER A 2 -21.96 -26.25 0.24
C SER A 2 -21.70 -25.25 1.37
N GLU A 3 -20.44 -25.04 1.70
CA GLU A 3 -20.01 -24.05 2.68
C GLU A 3 -20.39 -22.65 2.18
N SER A 4 -20.95 -21.79 3.06
CA SER A 4 -21.42 -20.46 2.68
C SER A 4 -20.86 -19.39 3.59
N TYR A 5 -20.57 -18.23 3.03
CA TYR A 5 -20.04 -17.04 3.71
C TYR A 5 -20.84 -15.80 3.31
N ASP A 6 -20.84 -14.78 4.14
CA ASP A 6 -21.40 -13.49 3.75
C ASP A 6 -20.45 -12.76 2.82
N VAL A 7 -19.12 -12.87 3.08
CA VAL A 7 -18.09 -12.29 2.22
C VAL A 7 -16.88 -13.20 2.06
N VAL A 8 -16.37 -13.28 0.83
CA VAL A 8 -15.06 -13.84 0.50
C VAL A 8 -14.10 -12.70 0.17
N VAL A 9 -13.03 -12.58 0.95
CA VAL A 9 -11.95 -11.61 0.72
C VAL A 9 -10.78 -12.30 0.02
N VAL A 10 -10.36 -11.79 -1.14
CA VAL A 10 -9.29 -12.37 -1.95
C VAL A 10 -8.03 -11.53 -1.86
N GLY A 11 -7.01 -12.09 -1.20
CA GLY A 11 -5.71 -11.46 -0.95
C GLY A 11 -5.41 -11.27 0.53
N GLY A 12 -4.40 -11.99 1.05
CA GLY A 12 -3.95 -11.95 2.45
C GLY A 12 -2.86 -10.90 2.71
N GLY A 13 -2.87 -9.79 1.96
CA GLY A 13 -2.10 -8.60 2.28
C GLY A 13 -2.74 -7.81 3.44
N LEU A 14 -2.12 -6.69 3.84
CA LEU A 14 -2.64 -5.87 4.94
C LEU A 14 -4.10 -5.45 4.72
N LEU A 15 -4.43 -4.95 3.53
CA LEU A 15 -5.78 -4.53 3.17
C LEU A 15 -6.81 -5.66 3.33
N GLY A 16 -6.54 -6.84 2.77
CA GLY A 16 -7.47 -7.96 2.87
C GLY A 16 -7.63 -8.46 4.31
N CYS A 17 -6.53 -8.51 5.08
CA CYS A 17 -6.59 -8.85 6.50
C CYS A 17 -7.42 -7.84 7.31
N LEU A 18 -7.24 -6.52 7.05
CA LEU A 18 -8.04 -5.46 7.70
C LEU A 18 -9.52 -5.56 7.32
N THR A 19 -9.83 -5.78 6.04
CA THR A 19 -11.21 -5.95 5.58
C THR A 19 -11.85 -7.17 6.23
N ALA A 20 -11.14 -8.30 6.28
CA ALA A 20 -11.63 -9.51 6.92
C ALA A 20 -11.86 -9.33 8.43
N TRP A 21 -10.94 -8.65 9.11
CA TRP A 21 -11.05 -8.35 10.53
C TRP A 21 -12.25 -7.43 10.82
N MET A 22 -12.38 -6.32 10.11
CA MET A 22 -13.46 -5.37 10.32
C MET A 22 -14.83 -6.01 10.02
N ALA A 23 -14.95 -6.73 8.90
CA ALA A 23 -16.20 -7.39 8.53
C ALA A 23 -16.60 -8.50 9.54
N ALA A 24 -15.63 -9.30 10.03
CA ALA A 24 -15.88 -10.32 11.04
C ALA A 24 -16.29 -9.69 12.39
N ARG A 25 -15.63 -8.59 12.79
CA ARG A 25 -16.00 -7.83 13.99
C ARG A 25 -17.42 -7.26 13.90
N ASP A 26 -17.86 -6.87 12.71
CA ASP A 26 -19.23 -6.41 12.44
C ASP A 26 -20.25 -7.59 12.35
N GLY A 27 -19.81 -8.83 12.57
CA GLY A 27 -20.64 -10.03 12.63
C GLY A 27 -20.81 -10.80 11.32
N ALA A 28 -20.12 -10.43 10.25
CA ALA A 28 -20.18 -11.17 8.99
C ALA A 28 -19.42 -12.50 9.09
N ARG A 29 -19.91 -13.53 8.40
CA ARG A 29 -19.17 -14.78 8.16
C ARG A 29 -18.17 -14.57 7.03
N VAL A 30 -16.89 -14.44 7.38
CA VAL A 30 -15.81 -14.07 6.46
C VAL A 30 -14.94 -15.25 6.12
N LEU A 31 -14.61 -15.42 4.83
CA LEU A 31 -13.53 -16.26 4.35
C LEU A 31 -12.46 -15.38 3.68
N LEU A 32 -11.28 -15.29 4.26
CA LEU A 32 -10.09 -14.70 3.64
C LEU A 32 -9.27 -15.79 2.96
N VAL A 33 -9.00 -15.62 1.67
CA VAL A 33 -8.14 -16.54 0.90
C VAL A 33 -6.94 -15.84 0.33
N ASP A 34 -5.77 -16.48 0.37
CA ASP A 34 -4.57 -16.03 -0.34
C ASP A 34 -3.95 -17.21 -1.09
N LYS A 35 -3.54 -16.97 -2.34
CA LYS A 35 -2.90 -17.99 -3.18
C LYS A 35 -1.59 -18.51 -2.60
N ASP A 36 -0.94 -17.71 -1.75
CA ASP A 36 0.31 -18.03 -1.04
C ASP A 36 0.11 -17.92 0.48
N GLN A 37 1.14 -17.51 1.20
CA GLN A 37 1.03 -17.21 2.62
C GLN A 37 0.56 -15.78 2.83
N VAL A 38 -0.13 -15.53 3.93
CA VAL A 38 -0.44 -14.16 4.39
C VAL A 38 0.84 -13.33 4.44
N ASN A 39 0.78 -12.09 3.91
CA ASN A 39 1.88 -11.14 3.91
C ASN A 39 3.10 -11.50 3.04
N GLN A 40 2.96 -12.44 2.12
CA GLN A 40 4.13 -12.91 1.34
C GLN A 40 4.58 -11.92 0.26
N HIS A 41 3.68 -11.07 -0.23
CA HIS A 41 3.92 -10.15 -1.36
C HIS A 41 4.08 -8.70 -0.91
N ALA A 42 3.52 -7.73 -1.66
CA ALA A 42 3.72 -6.29 -1.49
C ALA A 42 3.64 -5.82 -0.03
N SER A 43 2.66 -6.29 0.74
CA SER A 43 2.46 -5.88 2.14
C SER A 43 3.63 -6.26 3.05
N GLY A 44 4.27 -7.41 2.81
CA GLY A 44 5.44 -7.87 3.58
C GLY A 44 6.79 -7.45 2.98
N GLN A 45 6.79 -6.93 1.76
CA GLN A 45 8.00 -6.59 1.01
C GLN A 45 8.29 -5.08 0.93
N ASN A 46 7.34 -4.23 1.36
CA ASN A 46 7.52 -2.78 1.40
C ASN A 46 8.31 -2.33 2.64
N ALA A 47 8.65 -1.03 2.67
CA ALA A 47 9.36 -0.45 3.81
C ALA A 47 8.49 -0.32 5.07
N GLY A 48 7.17 -0.37 4.97
CA GLY A 48 6.26 0.00 6.05
C GLY A 48 6.26 1.49 6.35
N SER A 49 6.58 2.33 5.38
CA SER A 49 6.45 3.78 5.48
C SER A 49 4.98 4.17 5.43
N LEU A 50 4.58 5.10 6.27
CA LEU A 50 3.23 5.67 6.31
C LEU A 50 3.31 7.10 5.75
N HIS A 51 3.15 7.21 4.43
CA HIS A 51 3.19 8.46 3.69
C HIS A 51 1.79 9.07 3.62
N PHE A 52 1.57 10.18 4.30
CA PHE A 52 0.32 10.92 4.21
C PHE A 52 0.45 12.22 3.44
N GLN A 53 1.66 12.71 3.25
CA GLN A 53 2.00 13.74 2.29
C GLN A 53 2.00 13.17 0.86
N LEU A 54 1.83 14.03 -0.15
CA LEU A 54 2.06 13.67 -1.54
C LEU A 54 3.51 13.22 -1.73
N GLU A 55 3.70 12.03 -2.29
CA GLU A 55 5.03 11.47 -2.56
C GLU A 55 5.69 12.13 -3.79
N TYR A 56 7.01 12.04 -3.92
CA TYR A 56 7.76 12.59 -5.06
C TYR A 56 7.16 12.17 -6.42
N ARG A 57 6.78 10.91 -6.59
CA ARG A 57 6.15 10.40 -7.83
C ARG A 57 4.83 11.10 -8.19
N MET A 58 4.15 11.72 -7.22
CA MET A 58 2.88 12.42 -7.42
C MET A 58 3.08 13.88 -7.84
N VAL A 59 4.27 14.43 -7.58
CA VAL A 59 4.59 15.83 -7.84
C VAL A 59 5.64 16.02 -8.95
N GLU A 60 6.43 14.98 -9.28
CA GLU A 60 7.50 15.07 -10.29
C GLU A 60 7.01 15.42 -11.69
N ALA A 61 5.74 15.12 -12.01
CA ALA A 61 5.12 15.44 -13.30
C ALA A 61 4.50 16.85 -13.34
N GLY A 62 4.67 17.65 -12.29
CA GLY A 62 4.21 19.05 -12.23
C GLY A 62 2.91 19.24 -11.44
N GLU A 63 2.47 20.51 -11.37
CA GLU A 63 1.37 20.92 -10.50
C GLU A 63 0.04 20.25 -10.83
N GLU A 64 -0.29 20.07 -12.10
CA GLU A 64 -1.56 19.44 -12.49
C GLU A 64 -1.64 17.98 -12.01
N ALA A 65 -0.55 17.22 -12.19
CA ALA A 65 -0.47 15.85 -11.68
C ALA A 65 -0.58 15.80 -10.14
N ALA A 66 0.03 16.77 -9.46
CA ALA A 66 -0.07 16.90 -8.01
C ALA A 66 -1.52 17.21 -7.56
N ARG A 67 -2.25 18.06 -8.28
CA ARG A 67 -3.66 18.36 -8.00
C ARG A 67 -4.55 17.13 -8.13
N VAL A 68 -4.35 16.34 -9.20
CA VAL A 68 -5.06 15.07 -9.37
C VAL A 68 -4.73 14.11 -8.23
N ALA A 69 -3.44 13.94 -7.90
CA ALA A 69 -3.04 13.05 -6.81
C ALA A 69 -3.59 13.50 -5.45
N ALA A 70 -3.77 14.81 -5.23
CA ALA A 70 -4.33 15.38 -4.01
C ALA A 70 -5.82 15.04 -3.80
N GLU A 71 -6.53 14.62 -4.84
CA GLU A 71 -7.91 14.10 -4.70
C GLU A 71 -7.96 12.87 -3.78
N ALA A 72 -6.85 12.14 -3.59
CA ALA A 72 -6.76 11.05 -2.63
C ALA A 72 -6.59 11.49 -1.17
N MET A 73 -6.44 12.80 -0.90
CA MET A 73 -6.15 13.31 0.45
C MET A 73 -7.19 12.94 1.52
N PRO A 74 -8.51 12.87 1.24
CA PRO A 74 -9.48 12.39 2.22
C PRO A 74 -9.17 10.97 2.72
N LEU A 75 -8.70 10.08 1.84
CA LEU A 75 -8.27 8.73 2.22
C LEU A 75 -6.97 8.74 3.03
N HIS A 76 -6.04 9.65 2.74
CA HIS A 76 -4.79 9.81 3.50
C HIS A 76 -5.07 10.27 4.94
N LEU A 77 -5.93 11.27 5.13
CA LEU A 77 -6.30 11.80 6.45
C LEU A 77 -7.03 10.75 7.29
N ASP A 78 -7.99 10.05 6.70
CA ASP A 78 -8.70 8.96 7.36
C ASP A 78 -7.74 7.83 7.76
N ALA A 79 -6.87 7.41 6.87
CA ALA A 79 -5.86 6.38 7.16
C ALA A 79 -4.90 6.81 8.28
N ALA A 80 -4.46 8.08 8.31
CA ALA A 80 -3.59 8.60 9.36
C ALA A 80 -4.25 8.49 10.74
N ALA A 81 -5.51 8.90 10.83
CA ALA A 81 -6.29 8.79 12.06
C ALA A 81 -6.53 7.33 12.47
N MET A 82 -6.73 6.43 11.51
CA MET A 82 -6.92 5.01 11.79
C MET A 82 -5.61 4.35 12.28
N TRP A 83 -4.48 4.62 11.62
CA TRP A 83 -3.19 4.09 12.05
C TRP A 83 -2.83 4.47 13.49
N ALA A 84 -3.21 5.69 13.92
CA ALA A 84 -2.96 6.19 15.28
C ALA A 84 -3.59 5.33 16.40
N ARG A 85 -4.68 4.61 16.10
CA ARG A 85 -5.43 3.80 17.09
C ARG A 85 -5.45 2.30 16.77
N LEU A 86 -4.90 1.89 15.62
CA LEU A 86 -5.09 0.54 15.11
C LEU A 86 -4.46 -0.54 16.00
N GLU A 87 -3.28 -0.27 16.63
CA GLU A 87 -2.65 -1.20 17.59
C GLU A 87 -3.55 -1.45 18.81
N ASP A 88 -4.16 -0.40 19.34
CA ASP A 88 -5.08 -0.50 20.49
C ASP A 88 -6.36 -1.26 20.13
N GLU A 89 -6.93 -1.00 18.93
CA GLU A 89 -8.14 -1.68 18.47
C GLU A 89 -7.91 -3.18 18.18
N ILE A 90 -6.73 -3.54 17.70
CA ILE A 90 -6.35 -4.93 17.39
C ILE A 90 -5.87 -5.66 18.65
N GLY A 91 -5.30 -4.94 19.62
CA GLY A 91 -4.71 -5.51 20.82
C GLY A 91 -3.33 -6.15 20.57
N GLU A 92 -2.70 -5.89 19.44
CA GLU A 92 -1.36 -6.36 19.08
C GLU A 92 -0.52 -5.24 18.48
N SER A 93 0.81 -5.30 18.65
CA SER A 93 1.71 -4.33 18.02
C SER A 93 1.85 -4.60 16.52
N LEU A 94 1.71 -3.54 15.75
CA LEU A 94 1.99 -3.47 14.31
C LEU A 94 3.31 -2.73 14.03
N GLY A 95 3.99 -2.27 15.08
CA GLY A 95 5.19 -1.46 15.00
C GLY A 95 4.92 -0.03 14.54
N VAL A 96 3.73 0.50 14.83
CA VAL A 96 3.32 1.85 14.42
C VAL A 96 4.06 2.90 15.24
N ARG A 97 4.64 3.87 14.55
CA ARG A 97 5.22 5.08 15.14
C ARG A 97 5.00 6.25 14.18
N GLN A 98 4.10 7.14 14.53
CA GLN A 98 3.89 8.41 13.84
C GLN A 98 4.79 9.46 14.49
N THR A 99 6.03 9.53 14.03
CA THR A 99 7.08 10.42 14.55
C THR A 99 7.40 11.56 13.60
N GLY A 100 6.56 11.74 12.59
CA GLY A 100 6.70 12.73 11.54
C GLY A 100 7.44 12.22 10.31
N GLY A 101 7.19 12.90 9.19
CA GLY A 101 7.87 12.69 7.92
C GLY A 101 8.31 13.99 7.30
N LEU A 102 9.45 13.96 6.66
CA LEU A 102 10.10 15.08 6.01
C LEU A 102 10.21 14.82 4.52
N MET A 103 9.72 15.75 3.68
CA MET A 103 10.13 15.83 2.29
C MET A 103 11.14 16.95 2.15
N VAL A 104 12.41 16.62 1.82
CA VAL A 104 13.55 17.54 1.85
C VAL A 104 13.87 18.12 0.48
N ALA A 105 14.46 19.30 0.45
CA ALA A 105 14.89 20.04 -0.74
C ALA A 105 16.33 20.54 -0.62
N GLU A 106 17.08 20.54 -1.75
CA GLU A 106 18.49 20.92 -1.85
C GLU A 106 18.71 22.25 -2.61
N ASN A 107 17.71 22.75 -3.33
CA ASN A 107 17.84 23.96 -4.14
C ASN A 107 16.52 24.73 -4.26
N ALA A 108 16.57 25.94 -4.83
CA ALA A 108 15.44 26.85 -4.92
C ALA A 108 14.25 26.28 -5.70
N ASP A 109 14.49 25.54 -6.78
CA ASP A 109 13.39 24.96 -7.59
C ASP A 109 12.62 23.91 -6.77
N GLN A 110 13.35 23.08 -6.01
CA GLN A 110 12.74 22.09 -5.11
C GLN A 110 12.02 22.77 -3.93
N VAL A 111 12.52 23.89 -3.43
CA VAL A 111 11.84 24.68 -2.39
C VAL A 111 10.52 25.22 -2.93
N GLY A 112 10.51 25.81 -4.13
CA GLY A 112 9.27 26.28 -4.77
C GLY A 112 8.23 25.16 -4.94
N MET A 113 8.69 23.94 -5.30
CA MET A 113 7.80 22.78 -5.37
C MET A 113 7.28 22.37 -3.98
N LEU A 114 8.10 22.44 -2.92
CA LEU A 114 7.66 22.17 -1.55
C LEU A 114 6.64 23.19 -1.07
N GLU A 115 6.78 24.47 -1.41
CA GLU A 115 5.84 25.53 -1.07
C GLU A 115 4.48 25.28 -1.72
N PHE A 116 4.46 25.05 -3.04
CA PHE A 116 3.25 24.69 -3.78
C PHE A 116 2.56 23.45 -3.17
N LYS A 117 3.35 22.38 -2.94
CA LYS A 117 2.86 21.13 -2.37
C LYS A 117 2.24 21.37 -0.98
N ALA A 118 2.90 22.13 -0.11
CA ALA A 118 2.40 22.40 1.23
C ALA A 118 1.08 23.21 1.22
N GLU A 119 0.93 24.19 0.31
CA GLU A 119 -0.32 24.93 0.13
C GLU A 119 -1.44 24.00 -0.34
N LEU A 120 -1.16 23.16 -1.33
CA LEU A 120 -2.12 22.18 -1.84
C LEU A 120 -2.56 21.22 -0.74
N GLU A 121 -1.64 20.62 0.00
CA GLU A 121 -1.94 19.67 1.08
C GLU A 121 -2.74 20.32 2.21
N ARG A 122 -2.40 21.55 2.62
CA ARG A 122 -3.18 22.30 3.61
C ARG A 122 -4.59 22.62 3.14
N SER A 123 -4.78 22.89 1.84
CA SER A 123 -6.11 23.13 1.27
C SER A 123 -7.03 21.92 1.37
N TRP A 124 -6.44 20.71 1.45
CA TRP A 124 -7.13 19.45 1.69
C TRP A 124 -7.20 19.04 3.18
N GLY A 125 -6.62 19.84 4.09
CA GLY A 125 -6.70 19.64 5.53
C GLY A 125 -5.51 18.87 6.14
N LEU A 126 -4.45 18.56 5.38
CA LEU A 126 -3.24 17.98 5.93
C LEU A 126 -2.39 19.09 6.59
N ASP A 127 -2.05 18.91 7.87
CA ASP A 127 -1.13 19.81 8.56
C ASP A 127 0.31 19.54 8.10
N VAL A 128 0.85 20.54 7.37
CA VAL A 128 2.21 20.51 6.84
C VAL A 128 2.90 21.83 7.17
N ARG A 129 4.08 21.73 7.77
CA ARG A 129 4.94 22.86 8.11
C ARG A 129 6.19 22.86 7.26
N THR A 130 6.51 23.98 6.63
CA THR A 130 7.79 24.17 5.92
C THR A 130 8.85 24.61 6.94
N LEU A 131 9.96 23.89 6.95
CA LEU A 131 11.12 24.15 7.80
C LEU A 131 12.25 24.70 6.96
N ASP A 132 12.90 25.74 7.45
CA ASP A 132 14.16 26.26 6.89
C ASP A 132 15.38 25.49 7.42
N ARG A 133 16.57 25.83 6.91
CA ARG A 133 17.82 25.17 7.34
C ARG A 133 18.08 25.30 8.84
N SER A 134 17.77 26.43 9.45
CA SER A 134 18.04 26.67 10.88
C SER A 134 17.14 25.82 11.77
N GLU A 135 15.89 25.65 11.39
CA GLU A 135 14.94 24.75 12.05
C GLU A 135 15.34 23.28 11.88
N LEU A 136 15.81 22.91 10.68
CA LEU A 136 16.29 21.55 10.38
C LEU A 136 17.53 21.19 11.19
N ASP A 137 18.39 22.15 11.55
CA ASP A 137 19.55 21.90 12.42
C ASP A 137 19.13 21.42 13.81
N THR A 138 17.93 21.80 14.25
CA THR A 138 17.35 21.36 15.52
C THR A 138 16.50 20.10 15.37
N VAL A 139 15.61 20.07 14.36
CA VAL A 139 14.60 18.99 14.20
C VAL A 139 15.21 17.74 13.61
N ALA A 140 16.13 17.87 12.65
CA ALA A 140 16.71 16.78 11.89
C ALA A 140 18.24 16.96 11.65
N PRO A 141 19.06 17.04 12.73
CA PRO A 141 20.50 17.30 12.64
C PRO A 141 21.28 16.21 11.89
N TYR A 142 20.67 15.08 11.60
CA TYR A 142 21.23 13.96 10.85
C TYR A 142 21.20 14.19 9.33
N LEU A 143 20.45 15.18 8.84
CA LEU A 143 20.35 15.49 7.42
C LEU A 143 21.62 16.20 6.92
N SER A 144 21.92 15.99 5.62
CA SER A 144 23.00 16.70 4.92
C SER A 144 22.87 18.22 5.04
N ARG A 145 23.99 18.92 5.05
CA ARG A 145 24.03 20.39 4.99
C ARG A 145 23.57 20.94 3.64
N ASP A 146 23.56 20.12 2.59
CA ASP A 146 23.06 20.49 1.27
C ASP A 146 21.52 20.61 1.26
N ILE A 147 20.84 20.04 2.24
CA ILE A 147 19.39 20.18 2.40
C ILE A 147 19.09 21.55 3.02
N VAL A 148 18.37 22.39 2.28
CA VAL A 148 18.10 23.78 2.62
C VAL A 148 16.70 24.00 3.23
N ALA A 149 15.75 23.12 2.92
CA ALA A 149 14.37 23.20 3.45
C ALA A 149 13.73 21.80 3.49
N ALA A 150 12.61 21.67 4.22
CA ALA A 150 11.77 20.48 4.20
C ALA A 150 10.32 20.81 4.55
N ASN A 151 9.38 20.00 4.03
CA ASN A 151 8.02 19.91 4.53
C ASN A 151 7.92 18.82 5.59
N LEU A 152 7.41 19.16 6.76
CA LEU A 152 7.16 18.27 7.88
C LEU A 152 5.65 18.06 8.07
N SER A 153 5.19 16.81 8.06
CA SER A 153 3.89 16.45 8.60
C SER A 153 4.07 15.51 9.80
N ALA A 154 3.50 15.88 10.94
CA ALA A 154 3.58 15.09 12.17
C ALA A 154 2.79 13.77 12.08
N LEU A 155 1.82 13.67 11.17
CA LEU A 155 0.99 12.47 10.98
C LEU A 155 1.77 11.31 10.34
N GLU A 156 2.82 11.60 9.57
CA GLU A 156 3.61 10.57 8.90
C GLU A 156 4.43 9.72 9.88
N GLY A 157 4.85 8.56 9.40
CA GLY A 157 5.62 7.67 10.25
C GLY A 157 5.90 6.32 9.62
N LYS A 158 5.82 5.29 10.43
CA LYS A 158 6.19 3.92 10.06
C LYS A 158 5.36 2.88 10.78
N ALA A 159 5.21 1.72 10.14
CA ALA A 159 4.78 0.46 10.73
C ALA A 159 5.80 -0.64 10.38
N ASP A 160 5.71 -1.80 10.99
CA ASP A 160 6.54 -2.94 10.60
C ASP A 160 5.77 -3.82 9.59
N ALA A 161 6.13 -3.71 8.33
CA ALA A 161 5.51 -4.46 7.24
C ALA A 161 5.58 -6.00 7.41
N ARG A 162 6.54 -6.50 8.23
CA ARG A 162 6.72 -7.93 8.48
C ARG A 162 5.67 -8.49 9.44
N ILE A 163 5.15 -7.68 10.36
CA ILE A 163 4.25 -8.12 11.42
C ILE A 163 2.82 -7.58 11.28
N ALA A 164 2.62 -6.45 10.59
CA ALA A 164 1.33 -5.77 10.52
C ALA A 164 0.21 -6.69 9.97
N ALA A 165 0.33 -7.18 8.74
CA ALA A 165 -0.71 -8.05 8.18
C ALA A 165 -0.88 -9.39 8.93
N PRO A 166 0.19 -10.09 9.38
CA PRO A 166 0.05 -11.26 10.24
C PRO A 166 -0.69 -11.02 11.56
N ALA A 167 -0.45 -9.88 12.23
CA ALA A 167 -1.16 -9.53 13.46
C ALA A 167 -2.65 -9.28 13.19
N VAL A 168 -2.95 -8.51 12.14
CA VAL A 168 -4.35 -8.28 11.71
C VAL A 168 -5.04 -9.58 11.31
N ALA A 169 -4.35 -10.50 10.64
CA ALA A 169 -4.91 -11.81 10.28
C ALA A 169 -5.28 -12.63 11.53
N ARG A 170 -4.44 -12.60 12.58
CA ARG A 170 -4.78 -13.24 13.86
C ARG A 170 -6.00 -12.59 14.51
N ALA A 171 -6.07 -11.27 14.50
CA ALA A 171 -7.24 -10.55 14.99
C ALA A 171 -8.52 -10.89 14.20
N ALA A 172 -8.40 -11.04 12.87
CA ALA A 172 -9.52 -11.49 12.03
C ALA A 172 -10.00 -12.91 12.43
N VAL A 173 -9.07 -13.84 12.66
CA VAL A 173 -9.41 -15.19 13.15
C VAL A 173 -10.05 -15.13 14.53
N ALA A 174 -9.54 -14.31 15.44
CA ALA A 174 -10.12 -14.12 16.78
C ALA A 174 -11.53 -13.51 16.73
N ALA A 175 -11.82 -12.69 15.70
CA ALA A 175 -13.16 -12.16 15.41
C ALA A 175 -14.09 -13.16 14.67
N GLY A 176 -13.61 -14.37 14.34
CA GLY A 176 -14.41 -15.42 13.72
C GLY A 176 -14.23 -15.59 12.20
N ALA A 177 -13.30 -14.86 11.57
CA ALA A 177 -12.98 -15.08 10.16
C ALA A 177 -12.25 -16.42 9.94
N ALA A 178 -12.57 -17.11 8.85
CA ALA A 178 -11.76 -18.20 8.33
C ALA A 178 -10.63 -17.63 7.45
N VAL A 179 -9.39 -18.03 7.68
CA VAL A 179 -8.22 -17.59 6.89
C VAL A 179 -7.55 -18.80 6.25
N CYS A 180 -7.56 -18.85 4.92
CA CYS A 180 -7.02 -19.95 4.13
C CYS A 180 -5.86 -19.46 3.25
N ALA A 181 -4.63 -19.76 3.66
CA ALA A 181 -3.45 -19.58 2.84
C ALA A 181 -3.37 -20.71 1.76
N ARG A 182 -2.53 -20.49 0.72
CA ARG A 182 -2.36 -21.40 -0.43
C ARG A 182 -3.69 -21.79 -1.07
N THR A 183 -4.59 -20.82 -1.15
CA THR A 183 -5.95 -20.97 -1.66
C THR A 183 -6.20 -19.90 -2.71
N ARG A 184 -6.17 -20.29 -3.99
CA ARG A 184 -6.37 -19.38 -5.14
C ARG A 184 -7.84 -19.42 -5.56
N LEU A 185 -8.47 -18.26 -5.73
CA LEU A 185 -9.73 -18.15 -6.46
C LEU A 185 -9.44 -18.30 -7.93
N THR A 186 -10.09 -19.29 -8.58
CA THR A 186 -9.84 -19.66 -9.99
C THR A 186 -11.05 -19.51 -10.89
N GLY A 187 -12.24 -19.27 -10.33
CA GLY A 187 -13.47 -19.07 -11.09
C GLY A 187 -14.57 -18.54 -10.21
N ALA A 188 -15.57 -17.95 -10.83
CA ALA A 188 -16.78 -17.46 -10.17
C ALA A 188 -17.98 -17.60 -11.12
N SER A 189 -19.14 -17.88 -10.55
CA SER A 189 -20.42 -17.91 -11.28
C SER A 189 -21.46 -17.14 -10.49
N HIS A 190 -22.13 -16.19 -11.14
CA HIS A 190 -23.18 -15.40 -10.50
C HIS A 190 -24.42 -16.26 -10.24
N THR A 191 -25.05 -16.09 -9.09
CA THR A 191 -26.26 -16.76 -8.67
C THR A 191 -27.30 -15.74 -8.23
N PRO A 192 -28.57 -16.10 -8.08
CA PRO A 192 -29.60 -15.16 -7.59
C PRO A 192 -29.33 -14.55 -6.20
N THR A 193 -28.46 -15.17 -5.40
CA THR A 193 -28.15 -14.76 -4.03
C THR A 193 -26.69 -14.34 -3.82
N GLY A 194 -25.94 -14.12 -4.89
CA GLY A 194 -24.51 -13.75 -4.83
C GLY A 194 -23.66 -14.56 -5.81
N TRP A 195 -22.61 -15.20 -5.34
CA TRP A 195 -21.62 -15.89 -6.16
C TRP A 195 -21.30 -17.29 -5.63
N ASP A 196 -21.17 -18.25 -6.53
CA ASP A 196 -20.46 -19.50 -6.30
C ASP A 196 -19.02 -19.31 -6.77
N VAL A 197 -18.06 -19.27 -5.84
CA VAL A 197 -16.63 -19.08 -6.17
C VAL A 197 -15.87 -20.40 -6.07
N THR A 198 -15.02 -20.66 -7.07
CA THR A 198 -14.19 -21.86 -7.14
C THR A 198 -12.82 -21.57 -6.54
N LEU A 199 -12.45 -22.33 -5.51
CA LEU A 199 -11.20 -22.22 -4.79
C LEU A 199 -10.33 -23.46 -5.07
N ARG A 200 -9.07 -23.22 -5.44
CA ARG A 200 -8.03 -24.23 -5.59
C ARG A 200 -7.07 -24.15 -4.41
N GLU A 201 -7.11 -25.13 -3.56
CA GLU A 201 -6.28 -25.25 -2.36
C GLU A 201 -5.09 -26.15 -2.67
N THR A 202 -3.90 -25.76 -2.23
CA THR A 202 -2.68 -26.58 -2.32
C THR A 202 -2.18 -26.84 -0.91
N ASP A 203 -2.16 -28.06 -0.46
CA ASP A 203 -1.70 -28.39 0.88
C ASP A 203 -0.15 -28.34 1.00
N ARG A 204 0.38 -28.69 2.17
CA ARG A 204 1.84 -28.67 2.41
C ARG A 204 2.59 -29.77 1.66
N THR A 205 1.91 -30.79 1.21
CA THR A 205 2.48 -31.91 0.42
C THR A 205 2.45 -31.63 -1.08
N GLY A 206 1.75 -30.55 -1.50
CA GLY A 206 1.52 -30.20 -2.89
C GLY A 206 0.25 -30.84 -3.48
N GLU A 207 -0.56 -31.54 -2.67
CA GLU A 207 -1.85 -32.06 -3.12
C GLU A 207 -2.80 -30.87 -3.39
N VAL A 208 -3.46 -30.92 -4.53
CA VAL A 208 -4.39 -29.89 -4.98
C VAL A 208 -5.83 -30.38 -4.83
N ARG A 209 -6.65 -29.58 -4.15
CA ARG A 209 -8.10 -29.79 -4.02
C ARG A 209 -8.84 -28.59 -4.55
N THR A 210 -9.96 -28.85 -5.22
CA THR A 210 -10.85 -27.79 -5.69
C THR A 210 -12.19 -27.93 -4.94
N ARG A 211 -12.67 -26.80 -4.42
CA ARG A 211 -14.00 -26.72 -3.83
C ARG A 211 -14.72 -25.46 -4.28
N THR A 212 -16.03 -25.48 -4.22
CA THR A 212 -16.88 -24.30 -4.47
C THR A 212 -17.50 -23.84 -3.15
N VAL A 213 -17.41 -22.54 -2.89
CA VAL A 213 -18.08 -21.91 -1.75
C VAL A 213 -19.07 -20.86 -2.26
N ARG A 214 -20.20 -20.74 -1.56
CA ARG A 214 -21.21 -19.71 -1.86
C ARG A 214 -20.94 -18.48 -1.02
N THR A 215 -21.10 -17.28 -1.61
CA THR A 215 -20.93 -16.02 -0.89
C THR A 215 -21.90 -14.96 -1.42
N ALA A 216 -22.38 -14.07 -0.54
CA ALA A 216 -23.18 -12.91 -0.95
C ALA A 216 -22.30 -11.83 -1.61
N ALA A 217 -21.05 -11.67 -1.14
CA ALA A 217 -20.15 -10.66 -1.66
C ALA A 217 -18.71 -11.18 -1.80
N VAL A 218 -17.94 -10.53 -2.69
CA VAL A 218 -16.51 -10.76 -2.89
C VAL A 218 -15.75 -9.44 -2.80
N VAL A 219 -14.63 -9.43 -2.08
CA VAL A 219 -13.70 -8.30 -2.05
C VAL A 219 -12.39 -8.69 -2.72
N ILE A 220 -12.01 -7.96 -3.76
CA ILE A 220 -10.73 -8.09 -4.45
C ILE A 220 -9.72 -7.16 -3.79
N ALA A 221 -8.80 -7.72 -2.97
CA ALA A 221 -7.70 -7.04 -2.29
C ALA A 221 -6.35 -7.62 -2.73
N ALA A 222 -6.21 -7.91 -4.03
CA ALA A 222 -5.21 -8.82 -4.57
C ALA A 222 -3.98 -8.12 -5.18
N GLY A 223 -3.81 -6.81 -4.95
CA GLY A 223 -2.64 -6.06 -5.43
C GLY A 223 -2.43 -6.19 -6.94
N VAL A 224 -1.27 -6.66 -7.37
CA VAL A 224 -0.94 -6.80 -8.80
C VAL A 224 -1.80 -7.84 -9.55
N TRP A 225 -2.49 -8.74 -8.86
CA TRP A 225 -3.41 -9.71 -9.47
C TRP A 225 -4.84 -9.17 -9.62
N THR A 226 -5.08 -7.89 -9.29
CA THR A 226 -6.42 -7.29 -9.36
C THR A 226 -7.00 -7.33 -10.78
N THR A 227 -6.20 -7.04 -11.82
CA THR A 227 -6.65 -7.10 -13.21
C THR A 227 -7.08 -8.51 -13.63
N GLU A 228 -6.28 -9.54 -13.28
CA GLU A 228 -6.60 -10.95 -13.55
C GLU A 228 -7.90 -11.37 -12.83
N LEU A 229 -8.05 -11.00 -11.56
CA LEU A 229 -9.24 -11.33 -10.78
C LEU A 229 -10.48 -10.56 -11.26
N GLY A 230 -10.33 -9.33 -11.72
CA GLY A 230 -11.43 -8.59 -12.36
C GLY A 230 -12.04 -9.38 -13.53
N GLN A 231 -11.19 -9.98 -14.35
CA GLN A 231 -11.62 -10.78 -15.49
C GLN A 231 -12.46 -12.01 -15.08
N VAL A 232 -12.16 -12.62 -13.92
CA VAL A 232 -12.95 -13.74 -13.38
C VAL A 232 -14.40 -13.33 -13.12
N PHE A 233 -14.64 -12.06 -12.81
CA PHE A 233 -15.97 -11.48 -12.59
C PHE A 233 -16.51 -10.71 -13.81
N GLY A 234 -15.85 -10.82 -14.97
CA GLY A 234 -16.25 -10.14 -16.19
C GLY A 234 -16.00 -8.63 -16.18
N ALA A 235 -15.11 -8.14 -15.33
CA ALA A 235 -14.84 -6.71 -15.14
C ALA A 235 -13.40 -6.31 -15.54
N GLY A 236 -13.29 -5.17 -16.21
CA GLY A 236 -12.00 -4.53 -16.47
C GLY A 236 -11.56 -3.69 -15.28
N LEU A 237 -10.51 -4.13 -14.59
CA LEU A 237 -9.90 -3.40 -13.48
C LEU A 237 -8.43 -3.08 -13.86
N PRO A 238 -8.17 -1.98 -14.58
CA PRO A 238 -6.84 -1.70 -15.10
C PRO A 238 -5.89 -1.32 -13.98
N THR A 239 -4.77 -2.04 -13.90
CA THR A 239 -3.67 -1.73 -12.98
C THR A 239 -2.33 -1.81 -13.71
N VAL A 240 -1.40 -0.94 -13.31
CA VAL A 240 -0.02 -0.89 -13.82
C VAL A 240 0.91 -1.46 -12.77
N PRO A 241 1.47 -2.64 -12.99
CA PRO A 241 2.39 -3.26 -12.03
C PRO A 241 3.76 -2.57 -12.05
N LEU A 242 4.32 -2.36 -10.87
CA LEU A 242 5.64 -1.76 -10.67
C LEU A 242 6.51 -2.71 -9.84
N ALA A 243 7.71 -3.00 -10.34
CA ALA A 243 8.75 -3.71 -9.61
C ALA A 243 9.77 -2.69 -9.08
N LEU A 244 9.94 -2.64 -7.77
CA LEU A 244 10.72 -1.60 -7.09
C LEU A 244 11.84 -2.19 -6.24
N THR A 245 12.99 -1.53 -6.26
CA THR A 245 14.18 -1.90 -5.47
C THR A 245 14.04 -1.40 -4.04
N MET A 246 14.24 -2.31 -3.10
CA MET A 246 14.31 -2.04 -1.67
C MET A 246 15.68 -2.45 -1.15
N THR A 247 16.23 -1.69 -0.19
CA THR A 247 17.50 -2.00 0.48
C THR A 247 17.36 -1.87 1.98
N VAL A 248 18.00 -2.75 2.73
CA VAL A 248 18.10 -2.68 4.19
C VAL A 248 19.58 -2.70 4.60
N THR A 249 19.91 -1.86 5.59
CA THR A 249 21.27 -1.78 6.15
C THR A 249 21.45 -2.73 7.35
N SER A 250 22.68 -2.86 7.82
CA SER A 250 22.96 -3.36 9.16
C SER A 250 22.31 -2.46 10.24
N LYS A 251 22.20 -2.99 11.46
CA LYS A 251 21.69 -2.22 12.60
C LYS A 251 22.66 -1.12 12.99
N VAL A 252 22.12 0.06 13.26
CA VAL A 252 22.85 1.22 13.77
C VAL A 252 22.09 1.82 14.96
N PRO A 253 22.73 2.54 15.89
CA PRO A 253 22.00 3.27 16.93
C PRO A 253 20.86 4.09 16.36
N ALA A 254 19.76 4.25 17.10
CA ALA A 254 18.62 5.03 16.64
C ALA A 254 19.00 6.51 16.55
N PHE A 255 18.87 7.11 15.35
CA PHE A 255 19.17 8.52 15.10
C PHE A 255 18.30 9.16 14.02
N ILE A 256 17.50 8.37 13.29
CA ILE A 256 16.55 8.85 12.27
C ILE A 256 15.12 8.60 12.77
N PRO A 257 14.51 9.55 13.51
CA PRO A 257 13.14 9.38 13.98
C PRO A 257 12.12 9.48 12.85
N HIS A 258 12.34 10.40 11.91
CA HIS A 258 11.41 10.74 10.85
C HIS A 258 11.46 9.74 9.68
N LEU A 259 10.36 9.67 8.96
CA LEU A 259 10.34 9.21 7.57
C LEU A 259 10.94 10.32 6.71
N VAL A 260 11.84 9.99 5.76
CA VAL A 260 12.50 10.99 4.91
C VAL A 260 12.23 10.69 3.45
N GLN A 261 11.68 11.67 2.75
CA GLN A 261 11.51 11.72 1.30
C GLN A 261 12.30 12.89 0.71
N HIS A 262 12.45 12.94 -0.60
CA HIS A 262 13.21 13.99 -1.29
C HIS A 262 12.40 14.58 -2.44
N ALA A 263 12.41 15.91 -2.56
CA ALA A 263 11.65 16.67 -3.54
C ALA A 263 12.18 16.57 -4.98
N GLY A 264 13.44 16.20 -5.16
CA GLY A 264 14.08 16.10 -6.47
C GLY A 264 14.75 14.75 -6.74
N ALA A 265 14.58 13.77 -5.86
CA ALA A 265 15.22 12.47 -6.01
C ALA A 265 14.33 11.34 -5.50
N ARG A 266 14.53 10.14 -6.06
CA ARG A 266 13.86 8.92 -5.62
C ARG A 266 14.40 8.47 -4.27
N LEU A 267 13.78 8.91 -3.19
CA LEU A 267 14.13 8.55 -1.82
C LEU A 267 12.87 8.38 -0.96
N SER A 268 12.79 7.26 -0.28
CA SER A 268 11.95 7.04 0.89
C SER A 268 12.79 6.23 1.89
N LEU A 269 13.16 6.85 3.00
CA LEU A 269 14.08 6.30 3.98
C LEU A 269 13.46 6.38 5.37
N LYS A 270 13.59 5.29 6.14
CA LYS A 270 13.23 5.28 7.56
C LYS A 270 14.15 4.37 8.35
N GLN A 271 14.33 4.67 9.63
CA GLN A 271 14.93 3.73 10.57
C GLN A 271 13.83 2.91 11.26
N SER A 272 13.92 1.59 11.18
CA SER A 272 12.97 0.65 11.77
C SER A 272 13.18 0.49 13.29
N LEU A 273 12.20 -0.10 13.99
CA LEU A 273 12.29 -0.37 15.43
C LEU A 273 13.44 -1.32 15.79
N ASP A 274 13.80 -2.24 14.87
CA ASP A 274 14.94 -3.14 15.02
C ASP A 274 16.30 -2.48 14.74
N LYS A 275 16.30 -1.13 14.54
CA LYS A 275 17.47 -0.29 14.30
C LYS A 275 18.13 -0.44 12.91
N THR A 276 17.54 -1.19 11.99
CA THR A 276 17.95 -1.19 10.58
C THR A 276 17.40 0.04 9.87
N VAL A 277 18.07 0.50 8.80
CA VAL A 277 17.54 1.54 7.92
C VAL A 277 17.01 0.89 6.65
N LEU A 278 15.75 1.15 6.35
CA LEU A 278 15.08 0.73 5.12
C LEU A 278 15.10 1.87 4.12
N ILE A 279 15.50 1.58 2.88
CA ILE A 279 15.67 2.55 1.80
C ILE A 279 14.85 2.08 0.60
N GLY A 280 13.91 2.92 0.16
CA GLY A 280 13.07 2.76 -1.02
C GLY A 280 13.11 4.01 -1.90
N GLY A 281 11.94 4.44 -2.40
CA GLY A 281 11.81 5.69 -3.17
C GLY A 281 11.56 5.48 -4.66
N GLY A 282 11.03 4.33 -5.06
CA GLY A 282 10.59 4.13 -6.45
C GLY A 282 11.70 3.76 -7.44
N TRP A 283 12.87 3.33 -6.98
CA TRP A 283 13.93 2.84 -7.86
C TRP A 283 13.47 1.57 -8.60
N PRO A 284 13.50 1.55 -9.95
CA PRO A 284 12.94 0.45 -10.73
C PRO A 284 13.74 -0.84 -10.56
N ALA A 285 13.03 -1.96 -10.59
CA ALA A 285 13.57 -3.29 -10.79
C ALA A 285 13.00 -3.86 -12.11
N ARG A 286 13.54 -4.97 -12.58
CA ARG A 286 13.06 -5.61 -13.81
C ARG A 286 11.87 -6.51 -13.48
N LEU A 287 10.70 -6.12 -13.94
CA LEU A 287 9.50 -6.96 -13.93
C LEU A 287 9.71 -8.12 -14.92
N MET A 288 9.55 -9.35 -14.43
CA MET A 288 9.63 -10.53 -15.29
C MET A 288 8.34 -10.66 -16.10
N ARG A 289 8.50 -11.14 -17.34
CA ARG A 289 7.41 -11.32 -18.29
C ARG A 289 7.48 -12.72 -18.86
N ASP A 290 6.33 -13.26 -19.25
CA ASP A 290 6.24 -14.51 -19.99
C ASP A 290 6.65 -14.35 -21.46
N ALA A 291 6.47 -15.40 -22.27
CA ALA A 291 6.83 -15.43 -23.68
C ALA A 291 5.99 -14.44 -24.53
N ASP A 292 4.78 -14.14 -24.08
CA ASP A 292 3.84 -13.24 -24.78
C ASP A 292 4.01 -11.77 -24.30
N GLY A 293 4.94 -11.53 -23.37
CA GLY A 293 5.24 -10.21 -22.83
C GLY A 293 4.33 -9.77 -21.69
N ALA A 294 3.43 -10.63 -21.19
CA ALA A 294 2.59 -10.33 -20.04
C ALA A 294 3.39 -10.43 -18.72
N PRO A 295 3.09 -9.61 -17.70
CA PRO A 295 3.75 -9.68 -16.40
C PRO A 295 3.57 -11.06 -15.73
N GLU A 296 4.66 -11.65 -15.25
CA GLU A 296 4.69 -12.95 -14.59
C GLU A 296 4.95 -12.78 -13.08
N PHE A 297 3.89 -12.57 -12.29
CA PHE A 297 3.99 -12.19 -10.88
C PHE A 297 4.41 -13.33 -9.93
N ASP A 298 4.26 -14.57 -10.34
CA ASP A 298 4.66 -15.75 -9.57
C ASP A 298 6.17 -16.03 -9.70
N ARG A 299 6.86 -15.32 -10.61
CA ARG A 299 8.30 -15.40 -10.82
C ARG A 299 9.05 -14.29 -10.08
N LYS A 300 10.22 -14.62 -9.51
CA LYS A 300 11.06 -13.62 -8.85
C LYS A 300 11.54 -12.56 -9.85
N HIS A 301 11.23 -11.32 -9.59
CA HIS A 301 11.72 -10.17 -10.36
C HIS A 301 13.18 -9.89 -10.08
N GLN A 302 13.87 -9.17 -10.98
CA GLN A 302 15.32 -8.99 -10.93
C GLN A 302 15.72 -7.58 -10.51
N LEU A 303 16.68 -7.52 -9.61
CA LEU A 303 17.35 -6.27 -9.24
C LEU A 303 18.15 -5.71 -10.43
N ILE A 304 18.16 -4.38 -10.53
CA ILE A 304 18.97 -3.64 -11.50
C ILE A 304 20.14 -3.02 -10.74
N PRO A 305 21.44 -3.34 -11.06
CA PRO A 305 22.60 -2.86 -10.30
C PRO A 305 22.65 -1.33 -10.15
N ARG A 306 22.32 -0.59 -11.22
CA ARG A 306 22.25 0.89 -11.16
C ARG A 306 21.19 1.40 -10.20
N SER A 307 20.07 0.67 -10.05
CA SER A 307 19.01 1.04 -9.10
C SER A 307 19.44 0.81 -7.65
N ILE A 308 20.18 -0.26 -7.37
CA ILE A 308 20.75 -0.50 -6.04
C ILE A 308 21.73 0.62 -5.69
N ALA A 309 22.65 0.95 -6.62
CA ALA A 309 23.62 2.02 -6.41
C ALA A 309 22.95 3.40 -6.25
N GLY A 310 21.94 3.69 -7.06
CA GLY A 310 21.18 4.95 -6.97
C GLY A 310 20.40 5.07 -5.67
N ASN A 311 19.74 3.98 -5.24
CA ASN A 311 19.01 3.89 -3.98
C ASN A 311 19.93 4.17 -2.77
N ALA A 312 21.10 3.52 -2.72
CA ALA A 312 22.07 3.74 -1.66
C ALA A 312 22.66 5.18 -1.69
N ARG A 313 22.98 5.71 -2.88
CA ARG A 313 23.50 7.07 -3.04
C ARG A 313 22.49 8.13 -2.58
N ALA A 314 21.22 8.00 -2.96
CA ALA A 314 20.20 8.93 -2.54
C ALA A 314 20.07 8.98 -1.01
N ALA A 315 20.18 7.81 -0.34
CA ALA A 315 20.15 7.75 1.11
C ALA A 315 21.39 8.42 1.75
N VAL A 316 22.59 8.20 1.21
CA VAL A 316 23.83 8.80 1.72
C VAL A 316 23.84 10.31 1.48
N ASN A 317 23.37 10.78 0.32
CA ASN A 317 23.27 12.22 0.04
C ASN A 317 22.37 12.92 1.07
N ALA A 318 21.21 12.34 1.37
CA ALA A 318 20.30 12.92 2.35
C ALA A 318 20.79 12.75 3.81
N VAL A 319 21.43 11.62 4.12
CA VAL A 319 21.90 11.26 5.48
C VAL A 319 23.34 10.76 5.41
N PRO A 320 24.33 11.65 5.42
CA PRO A 320 25.76 11.31 5.17
C PRO A 320 26.35 10.27 6.13
N SER A 321 25.85 10.18 7.36
CA SER A 321 26.30 9.17 8.33
C SER A 321 26.02 7.72 7.88
N LEU A 322 25.19 7.51 6.88
CA LEU A 322 24.93 6.19 6.29
C LEU A 322 26.06 5.69 5.37
N GLU A 323 27.00 6.55 4.95
CA GLU A 323 28.10 6.18 4.03
C GLU A 323 28.88 4.94 4.48
N ARG A 324 29.08 4.79 5.79
CA ARG A 324 29.82 3.68 6.37
C ARG A 324 28.96 2.53 6.89
N VAL A 325 27.64 2.59 6.64
CA VAL A 325 26.71 1.58 7.12
C VAL A 325 26.48 0.53 6.03
N PRO A 326 26.91 -0.73 6.23
CA PRO A 326 26.77 -1.76 5.20
C PRO A 326 25.33 -2.03 4.84
N ALA A 327 25.03 -2.13 3.53
CA ALA A 327 23.80 -2.73 3.05
C ALA A 327 23.87 -4.26 3.25
N VAL A 328 22.87 -4.82 3.95
CA VAL A 328 22.80 -6.26 4.23
C VAL A 328 22.09 -6.99 3.13
N ARG A 329 21.03 -6.38 2.59
CA ARG A 329 20.19 -7.01 1.57
C ARG A 329 19.49 -5.97 0.71
N SER A 330 19.40 -6.28 -0.60
CA SER A 330 18.44 -5.64 -1.50
C SER A 330 17.48 -6.69 -2.05
N TRP A 331 16.22 -6.28 -2.28
CA TRP A 331 15.18 -7.16 -2.88
C TRP A 331 14.25 -6.35 -3.77
N VAL A 332 13.40 -7.06 -4.49
CA VAL A 332 12.35 -6.44 -5.30
C VAL A 332 11.02 -6.58 -4.57
N GLY A 333 10.35 -5.47 -4.33
CA GLY A 333 8.94 -5.42 -3.97
C GLY A 333 8.12 -5.12 -5.23
N THR A 334 6.94 -5.77 -5.34
CA THR A 334 6.03 -5.51 -6.46
C THR A 334 4.79 -4.81 -5.94
N THR A 335 4.44 -3.69 -6.53
CA THR A 335 3.23 -2.93 -6.22
C THR A 335 2.45 -2.63 -7.49
N THR A 336 1.30 -2.00 -7.36
CA THR A 336 0.49 -1.59 -8.50
C THR A 336 -0.09 -0.20 -8.27
N VAL A 337 -0.33 0.51 -9.36
CA VAL A 337 -1.05 1.78 -9.40
C VAL A 337 -2.14 1.71 -10.46
N ALA A 338 -3.15 2.55 -10.39
CA ALA A 338 -4.05 2.75 -11.52
C ALA A 338 -3.39 3.69 -12.56
N PRO A 339 -3.87 3.71 -13.82
CA PRO A 339 -3.27 4.54 -14.87
C PRO A 339 -3.18 6.03 -14.53
N ASP A 340 -4.16 6.56 -13.81
CA ASP A 340 -4.25 7.96 -13.34
C ASP A 340 -3.59 8.21 -11.98
N GLN A 341 -2.91 7.22 -11.40
CA GLN A 341 -2.28 7.25 -10.08
C GLN A 341 -3.25 7.32 -8.88
N LEU A 342 -4.56 7.53 -9.06
CA LEU A 342 -5.56 7.47 -8.00
C LEU A 342 -5.89 6.01 -7.63
N PRO A 343 -6.31 5.73 -6.40
CA PRO A 343 -6.75 4.39 -6.03
C PRO A 343 -7.97 3.91 -6.82
N LEU A 344 -8.16 2.60 -6.91
CA LEU A 344 -9.43 1.97 -7.28
C LEU A 344 -10.10 1.54 -5.98
N VAL A 345 -11.25 2.10 -5.63
CA VAL A 345 -11.99 1.75 -4.40
C VAL A 345 -13.49 1.82 -4.66
N GLY A 346 -14.19 0.71 -4.50
CA GLY A 346 -15.64 0.70 -4.64
C GLY A 346 -16.23 -0.58 -5.19
N ALA A 347 -17.50 -0.51 -5.59
CA ALA A 347 -18.21 -1.60 -6.22
C ALA A 347 -17.74 -1.80 -7.68
N VAL A 348 -17.68 -3.04 -8.11
CA VAL A 348 -17.27 -3.39 -9.48
C VAL A 348 -18.48 -3.35 -10.39
N LYS A 349 -18.47 -2.46 -11.38
CA LYS A 349 -19.56 -2.32 -12.35
C LYS A 349 -19.75 -3.61 -13.14
N GLY A 350 -20.99 -4.06 -13.26
CA GLY A 350 -21.35 -5.30 -13.97
C GLY A 350 -21.17 -6.58 -13.15
N ALA A 351 -20.63 -6.51 -11.94
CA ALA A 351 -20.48 -7.65 -11.03
C ALA A 351 -21.12 -7.34 -9.66
N PRO A 352 -22.44 -7.51 -9.51
CA PRO A 352 -23.17 -7.19 -8.28
C PRO A 352 -22.58 -7.90 -7.06
N GLY A 353 -22.35 -7.18 -5.95
CA GLY A 353 -21.75 -7.74 -4.74
C GLY A 353 -20.23 -7.95 -4.83
N VAL A 354 -19.58 -7.56 -5.91
CA VAL A 354 -18.10 -7.55 -6.01
C VAL A 354 -17.59 -6.16 -5.73
N PHE A 355 -16.59 -6.07 -4.86
CA PHE A 355 -15.92 -4.83 -4.46
C PHE A 355 -14.41 -4.97 -4.68
N VAL A 356 -13.74 -3.85 -4.89
CA VAL A 356 -12.29 -3.80 -5.07
C VAL A 356 -11.68 -2.65 -4.29
N ALA A 357 -10.47 -2.85 -3.75
CA ALA A 357 -9.57 -1.75 -3.41
C ALA A 357 -8.14 -2.13 -3.76
N THR A 358 -7.45 -1.22 -4.46
CA THR A 358 -6.06 -1.41 -4.89
C THR A 358 -5.44 -0.09 -5.37
N GLY A 359 -4.15 -0.13 -5.70
CA GLY A 359 -3.43 1.03 -6.23
C GLY A 359 -2.96 1.99 -5.15
N GLY A 360 -2.20 2.98 -5.56
CA GLY A 360 -1.77 4.15 -4.79
C GLY A 360 -1.53 3.94 -3.30
N SER A 361 -0.31 3.58 -2.89
CA SER A 361 0.07 3.48 -1.45
C SER A 361 -0.83 2.58 -0.59
N ALA A 362 -1.32 1.45 -1.15
CA ALA A 362 -2.31 0.57 -0.52
C ALA A 362 -1.90 0.01 0.87
N PHE A 363 -0.62 0.05 1.24
CA PHE A 363 -0.20 -0.26 2.62
C PHE A 363 -0.60 0.88 3.57
N THR A 364 -0.23 2.11 3.22
CA THR A 364 -0.56 3.32 3.99
C THR A 364 -2.08 3.52 4.09
N LEU A 365 -2.79 3.42 2.96
CA LEU A 365 -4.23 3.64 2.86
C LEU A 365 -5.07 2.41 3.23
N GLY A 366 -4.42 1.28 3.54
CA GLY A 366 -5.09 0.01 3.84
C GLY A 366 -6.20 0.10 4.88
N PRO A 367 -6.02 0.77 6.02
CA PRO A 367 -7.09 0.94 7.00
C PRO A 367 -8.30 1.69 6.45
N SER A 368 -8.10 2.80 5.75
CA SER A 368 -9.18 3.59 5.13
C SER A 368 -9.92 2.78 4.06
N PHE A 369 -9.18 2.10 3.18
CA PHE A 369 -9.79 1.22 2.18
C PHE A 369 -10.64 0.12 2.83
N ALA A 370 -10.12 -0.54 3.87
CA ALA A 370 -10.86 -1.59 4.57
C ALA A 370 -12.14 -1.06 5.22
N ARG A 371 -12.08 0.13 5.84
CA ARG A 371 -13.24 0.79 6.43
C ARG A 371 -14.31 1.10 5.38
N VAL A 372 -13.91 1.69 4.26
CA VAL A 372 -14.82 1.99 3.13
C VAL A 372 -15.46 0.70 2.61
N LEU A 373 -14.65 -0.33 2.31
CA LEU A 373 -15.17 -1.60 1.81
C LEU A 373 -16.14 -2.27 2.78
N THR A 374 -15.82 -2.27 4.08
CA THR A 374 -16.69 -2.84 5.11
C THR A 374 -17.98 -2.06 5.24
N GLY A 375 -17.93 -0.73 5.09
CA GLY A 375 -19.12 0.11 4.99
C GLY A 375 -20.02 -0.28 3.82
N LEU A 376 -19.43 -0.42 2.62
CA LEU A 376 -20.16 -0.83 1.41
C LEU A 376 -20.77 -2.24 1.54
N LEU A 377 -20.02 -3.19 2.11
CA LEU A 377 -20.52 -4.55 2.41
C LEU A 377 -21.74 -4.54 3.31
N ALA A 378 -21.79 -3.61 4.25
CA ALA A 378 -22.94 -3.43 5.16
C ALA A 378 -24.03 -2.52 4.58
N GLY A 379 -23.96 -2.13 3.31
CA GLY A 379 -24.92 -1.24 2.66
C GLY A 379 -24.90 0.19 3.18
N ARG A 380 -23.86 0.61 3.87
CA ARG A 380 -23.70 1.99 4.36
C ARG A 380 -23.14 2.90 3.27
N SER A 381 -23.65 4.11 3.16
CA SER A 381 -23.06 5.13 2.30
C SER A 381 -21.69 5.56 2.86
N PRO A 382 -20.64 5.67 2.01
CA PRO A 382 -19.37 6.19 2.44
C PRO A 382 -19.48 7.65 2.89
N ASP A 383 -18.69 8.04 3.87
CA ASP A 383 -18.51 9.43 4.32
C ASP A 383 -17.39 10.16 3.53
N ILE A 384 -16.64 9.42 2.72
CA ILE A 384 -15.68 9.95 1.75
C ILE A 384 -16.31 9.82 0.36
N ASP A 385 -16.23 10.88 -0.45
CA ASP A 385 -16.64 10.82 -1.85
C ASP A 385 -15.75 9.81 -2.61
N LEU A 386 -16.37 8.78 -3.16
CA LEU A 386 -15.66 7.73 -3.90
C LEU A 386 -15.63 7.98 -5.41
N ALA A 387 -16.26 9.03 -5.92
CA ALA A 387 -16.32 9.29 -7.36
C ALA A 387 -14.92 9.35 -8.03
N PRO A 388 -13.88 9.99 -7.42
CA PRO A 388 -12.54 9.98 -7.99
C PRO A 388 -11.88 8.59 -8.02
N TYR A 389 -12.36 7.65 -7.21
CA TYR A 389 -11.76 6.32 -7.05
C TYR A 389 -12.62 5.21 -7.66
N ASP A 390 -13.78 5.55 -8.25
CA ASP A 390 -14.72 4.57 -8.81
C ASP A 390 -13.99 3.67 -9.82
N PRO A 391 -14.02 2.33 -9.63
CA PRO A 391 -13.44 1.40 -10.59
C PRO A 391 -14.00 1.53 -12.01
N ALA A 392 -15.23 2.02 -12.13
CA ALA A 392 -15.89 2.22 -13.43
C ALA A 392 -15.36 3.41 -14.24
N ARG A 393 -14.54 4.31 -13.66
CA ARG A 393 -14.01 5.49 -14.36
C ARG A 393 -13.13 5.16 -15.59
N PHE A 394 -12.69 3.90 -15.70
CA PHE A 394 -11.94 3.40 -16.85
C PHE A 394 -12.78 2.58 -17.84
N THR A 395 -14.11 2.47 -17.65
CA THR A 395 -14.98 1.74 -18.59
C THR A 395 -15.42 2.66 -19.71
N GLU A 396 -15.07 2.26 -20.96
CA GLU A 396 -15.50 2.81 -22.25
C GLU A 396 -15.27 4.31 -22.50
N GLY A 397 -14.19 4.63 -23.23
CA GLY A 397 -13.93 5.94 -23.86
C GLY A 397 -12.84 6.79 -23.24
N SER A 398 -12.25 6.41 -22.15
CA SER A 398 -11.12 7.11 -21.55
C SER A 398 -9.82 6.34 -21.84
N THR A 399 -9.34 6.47 -23.09
CA THR A 399 -7.92 6.21 -23.33
C THR A 399 -7.17 7.49 -22.96
N PRO A 400 -6.15 7.42 -22.05
CA PRO A 400 -5.32 8.57 -21.73
C PRO A 400 -4.48 9.00 -22.90
#